data_339947c12a09f03db8e5120e74617f47
#
_entry.id   339947c12a09f03db8e5120e74617f47
#
_cell.length_a   1.000
_cell.length_b   1.000
_cell.length_c   1.000
_cell.angle_alpha   90.00
_cell.angle_beta   90.00
_cell.angle_gamma   90.00
#
_symmetry.space_group_name_H-M   'P 1'
#
loop_
_entity.id
_entity.type
_entity.pdbx_description
1 polymer ?
#
loop_
_entity_poly.entity_id
_entity_poly.type
_entity_poly.pdbx_seq_one_letter_code
_entity_poly.pdbx_strand_id
1 'polypeptide(L)'
;MPKDYIARLVYDYKHLSLAIVKMPLEVIGGITFRPFPQGKFAEIVFCAVSSHQQVKGYGTHLMGHLKDYVKATSPVMHFLTYADNYATGYFQKQGFTKELTLDKNIWMGYIKDYEGRTLMQCSMVSRVRYLEVGRMVLKQKEAVLARIHTFSKNHIIHPPPQQCTKGIITPIDPLSIPAIQATGWSPDMDKLAREPRRGPHFNQLR
;
A
#
# COMPACT_ATOMS: atom_id res chain seq x y z
N MET A 1 26.00 -1.72 -6.79
CA MET A 1 26.79 -1.56 -5.53
C MET A 1 27.93 -2.57 -5.56
N PRO A 2 29.19 -2.18 -5.33
CA PRO A 2 30.34 -3.10 -5.32
C PRO A 2 30.23 -4.14 -4.22
N LYS A 3 30.72 -5.38 -4.48
CA LYS A 3 30.61 -6.49 -3.51
C LYS A 3 31.32 -6.19 -2.19
N ASP A 4 32.51 -5.59 -2.26
CA ASP A 4 33.31 -5.23 -1.07
C ASP A 4 32.61 -4.19 -0.19
N TYR A 5 31.86 -3.27 -0.81
CA TYR A 5 31.08 -2.29 -0.08
C TYR A 5 29.88 -2.95 0.64
N ILE A 6 29.22 -3.93 0.00
CA ILE A 6 28.13 -4.71 0.64
C ILE A 6 28.70 -5.49 1.83
N ALA A 7 29.84 -6.17 1.65
CA ALA A 7 30.48 -6.89 2.74
C ALA A 7 30.81 -5.98 3.92
N ARG A 8 31.37 -4.79 3.65
CA ARG A 8 31.63 -3.78 4.71
C ARG A 8 30.37 -3.39 5.47
N LEU A 9 29.24 -3.17 4.79
CA LEU A 9 27.98 -2.80 5.44
C LEU A 9 27.45 -3.94 6.33
N VAL A 10 27.53 -5.18 5.87
CA VAL A 10 27.03 -6.35 6.60
C VAL A 10 27.88 -6.66 7.84
N TYR A 11 29.19 -6.44 7.76
CA TYR A 11 30.11 -6.71 8.87
C TYR A 11 30.37 -5.52 9.81
N ASP A 12 29.83 -4.33 9.47
CA ASP A 12 29.94 -3.17 10.37
C ASP A 12 29.03 -3.36 11.60
N TYR A 13 29.61 -3.30 12.80
CA TYR A 13 28.91 -3.48 14.07
C TYR A 13 27.76 -2.48 14.33
N LYS A 14 27.72 -1.35 13.62
CA LYS A 14 26.64 -0.35 13.70
C LYS A 14 25.43 -0.71 12.84
N HIS A 15 25.58 -1.70 11.96
CA HIS A 15 24.52 -2.17 11.09
C HIS A 15 23.94 -3.47 11.61
N LEU A 16 22.65 -3.63 11.41
CA LEU A 16 21.92 -4.87 11.69
C LEU A 16 21.43 -5.45 10.38
N SER A 17 21.39 -6.78 10.30
CA SER A 17 20.94 -7.47 9.10
C SER A 17 19.86 -8.50 9.45
N LEU A 18 18.83 -8.56 8.60
CA LEU A 18 17.83 -9.63 8.59
C LEU A 18 17.98 -10.40 7.29
N ALA A 19 17.98 -11.72 7.36
CA ALA A 19 18.05 -12.59 6.19
C ALA A 19 16.89 -13.57 6.13
N ILE A 20 16.46 -13.89 4.92
CA ILE A 20 15.60 -15.04 4.67
C ILE A 20 16.49 -16.21 4.29
N VAL A 21 16.39 -17.27 5.07
CA VAL A 21 17.14 -18.51 4.87
C VAL A 21 16.17 -19.65 4.55
N LYS A 22 16.41 -20.32 3.45
CA LYS A 22 15.70 -21.55 3.06
C LYS A 22 16.54 -22.75 3.49
N MET A 23 15.88 -23.77 4.01
CA MET A 23 16.57 -25.03 4.32
C MET A 23 17.13 -25.70 3.04
N PRO A 24 18.35 -26.31 3.07
CA PRO A 24 19.17 -26.54 4.27
C PRO A 24 20.00 -25.36 4.79
N LEU A 25 20.31 -24.30 4.04
CA LEU A 25 21.00 -23.08 4.49
C LEU A 25 21.29 -22.15 3.32
N GLU A 26 20.31 -21.96 2.45
CA GLU A 26 20.42 -21.03 1.33
C GLU A 26 19.86 -19.64 1.72
N VAL A 27 20.72 -18.63 1.73
CA VAL A 27 20.26 -17.24 1.93
C VAL A 27 19.66 -16.71 0.63
N ILE A 28 18.36 -16.49 0.62
CA ILE A 28 17.61 -16.05 -0.56
C ILE A 28 17.34 -14.54 -0.61
N GLY A 29 17.54 -13.85 0.50
CA GLY A 29 17.37 -12.39 0.57
C GLY A 29 17.82 -11.82 1.90
N GLY A 30 18.06 -10.51 1.94
CA GLY A 30 18.47 -9.82 3.14
C GLY A 30 18.23 -8.31 3.07
N ILE A 31 18.05 -7.72 4.25
CA ILE A 31 18.03 -6.26 4.47
C ILE A 31 19.06 -5.93 5.53
N THR A 32 19.93 -4.98 5.22
CA THR A 32 20.87 -4.38 6.18
C THR A 32 20.44 -2.95 6.45
N PHE A 33 20.36 -2.60 7.73
CA PHE A 33 19.90 -1.28 8.15
C PHE A 33 20.74 -0.77 9.32
N ARG A 34 20.81 0.54 9.47
CA ARG A 34 21.47 1.21 10.57
C ARG A 34 20.46 2.01 11.38
N PRO A 35 20.23 1.67 12.66
CA PRO A 35 19.33 2.40 13.53
C PRO A 35 19.99 3.67 14.09
N PHE A 36 19.21 4.75 14.20
CA PHE A 36 19.56 6.00 14.85
C PHE A 36 18.50 6.30 15.92
N PRO A 37 18.58 5.69 17.11
CA PRO A 37 17.54 5.75 18.13
C PRO A 37 17.20 7.15 18.60
N GLN A 38 18.21 8.05 18.74
CA GLN A 38 17.98 9.44 19.15
C GLN A 38 17.12 10.22 18.15
N GLY A 39 17.32 9.98 16.84
CA GLY A 39 16.52 10.57 15.77
C GLY A 39 15.24 9.80 15.46
N LYS A 40 14.97 8.68 16.16
CA LYS A 40 13.83 7.78 15.93
C LYS A 40 13.68 7.31 14.49
N PHE A 41 14.78 7.20 13.75
CA PHE A 41 14.80 6.70 12.38
C PHE A 41 15.87 5.62 12.20
N ALA A 42 15.74 4.86 11.11
CA ALA A 42 16.77 3.94 10.64
C ALA A 42 16.97 4.10 9.13
N GLU A 43 18.22 3.93 8.68
CA GLU A 43 18.55 3.89 7.26
C GLU A 43 18.57 2.44 6.79
N ILE A 44 17.83 2.13 5.71
CA ILE A 44 18.02 0.88 4.98
C ILE A 44 19.13 1.11 3.96
N VAL A 45 20.26 0.49 4.20
CA VAL A 45 21.46 0.65 3.37
C VAL A 45 21.58 -0.39 2.27
N PHE A 46 20.96 -1.55 2.47
CA PHE A 46 20.95 -2.64 1.52
C PHE A 46 19.66 -3.45 1.63
N CYS A 47 19.07 -3.80 0.50
CA CYS A 47 17.91 -4.68 0.41
C CYS A 47 17.98 -5.46 -0.89
N ALA A 48 18.04 -6.77 -0.82
CA ALA A 48 18.06 -7.62 -2.00
C ALA A 48 17.34 -8.95 -1.77
N VAL A 49 16.80 -9.50 -2.85
CA VAL A 49 16.31 -10.87 -2.96
C VAL A 49 16.91 -11.48 -4.21
N SER A 50 17.40 -12.71 -4.13
CA SER A 50 17.97 -13.47 -5.24
C SER A 50 17.05 -13.42 -6.46
N SER A 51 17.60 -13.19 -7.66
CA SER A 51 16.82 -12.93 -8.88
C SER A 51 15.77 -14.00 -9.19
N HIS A 52 16.13 -15.28 -9.05
CA HIS A 52 15.24 -16.42 -9.27
C HIS A 52 14.17 -16.60 -8.16
N GLN A 53 14.26 -15.85 -7.07
CA GLN A 53 13.31 -15.86 -5.96
C GLN A 53 12.47 -14.56 -5.88
N GLN A 54 12.69 -13.61 -6.77
CA GLN A 54 11.89 -12.39 -6.84
C GLN A 54 10.45 -12.69 -7.27
N VAL A 55 9.55 -11.71 -7.05
CA VAL A 55 8.11 -11.76 -7.38
C VAL A 55 7.31 -12.84 -6.60
N LYS A 56 7.96 -13.56 -5.68
CA LYS A 56 7.33 -14.61 -4.84
C LYS A 56 6.88 -14.11 -3.45
N GLY A 57 6.90 -12.79 -3.22
CA GLY A 57 6.49 -12.20 -1.95
C GLY A 57 7.58 -12.08 -0.87
N TYR A 58 8.76 -12.67 -1.07
CA TYR A 58 9.83 -12.67 -0.07
C TYR A 58 10.29 -11.27 0.35
N GLY A 59 10.41 -10.33 -0.60
CA GLY A 59 10.78 -8.95 -0.29
C GLY A 59 9.76 -8.23 0.59
N THR A 60 8.47 -8.45 0.36
CA THR A 60 7.39 -7.90 1.19
C THR A 60 7.40 -8.52 2.58
N HIS A 61 7.58 -9.84 2.67
CA HIS A 61 7.66 -10.56 3.93
C HIS A 61 8.86 -10.09 4.78
N LEU A 62 10.01 -9.97 4.16
CA LEU A 62 11.25 -9.48 4.80
C LEU A 62 11.10 -8.04 5.32
N MET A 63 10.48 -7.15 4.53
CA MET A 63 10.19 -5.77 4.94
C MET A 63 9.16 -5.73 6.10
N GLY A 64 8.17 -6.59 6.09
CA GLY A 64 7.21 -6.75 7.19
C GLY A 64 7.90 -7.16 8.48
N HIS A 65 8.77 -8.16 8.43
CA HIS A 65 9.59 -8.60 9.56
C HIS A 65 10.49 -7.48 10.09
N LEU A 66 11.18 -6.77 9.20
CA LEU A 66 12.02 -5.63 9.59
C LEU A 66 11.23 -4.58 10.36
N LYS A 67 10.06 -4.19 9.85
CA LYS A 67 9.21 -3.18 10.48
C LYS A 67 8.73 -3.61 11.86
N ASP A 68 8.24 -4.84 11.99
CA ASP A 68 7.74 -5.37 13.25
C ASP A 68 8.89 -5.57 14.26
N TYR A 69 10.05 -6.06 13.82
CA TYR A 69 11.24 -6.20 14.64
C TYR A 69 11.71 -4.85 15.20
N VAL A 70 11.90 -3.85 14.33
CA VAL A 70 12.41 -2.53 14.73
C VAL A 70 11.45 -1.83 15.68
N LYS A 71 10.15 -1.93 15.46
CA LYS A 71 9.13 -1.42 16.39
C LYS A 71 9.13 -2.08 17.75
N ALA A 72 9.46 -3.38 17.82
CA ALA A 72 9.49 -4.13 19.06
C ALA A 72 10.77 -3.89 19.87
N THR A 73 11.88 -3.57 19.21
CA THR A 73 13.21 -3.53 19.82
C THR A 73 13.80 -2.12 19.96
N SER A 74 13.16 -1.10 19.38
CA SER A 74 13.71 0.26 19.34
C SER A 74 12.64 1.34 19.29
N PRO A 75 12.96 2.60 19.61
CA PRO A 75 12.06 3.74 19.46
C PRO A 75 11.92 4.24 18.00
N VAL A 76 12.53 3.56 17.05
CA VAL A 76 12.54 3.94 15.63
C VAL A 76 11.12 3.84 15.04
N MET A 77 10.68 4.93 14.40
CA MET A 77 9.36 5.02 13.76
C MET A 77 9.44 5.36 12.26
N HIS A 78 10.62 5.71 11.76
CA HIS A 78 10.82 6.11 10.37
C HIS A 78 11.96 5.32 9.75
N PHE A 79 11.77 4.88 8.52
CA PHE A 79 12.84 4.36 7.68
C PHE A 79 13.16 5.37 6.58
N LEU A 80 14.45 5.57 6.34
CA LEU A 80 14.98 6.29 5.18
C LEU A 80 15.77 5.30 4.30
N THR A 81 15.72 5.49 3.00
CA THR A 81 16.52 4.72 2.05
C THR A 81 16.78 5.52 0.78
N TYR A 82 17.97 5.37 0.21
CA TYR A 82 18.29 5.84 -1.14
C TYR A 82 17.97 4.72 -2.13
N ALA A 83 16.85 4.84 -2.82
CA ALA A 83 16.42 3.89 -3.83
C ALA A 83 17.00 4.25 -5.21
N ASP A 84 17.52 3.27 -5.93
CA ASP A 84 17.78 3.43 -7.36
C ASP A 84 16.45 3.42 -8.15
N ASN A 85 16.51 3.79 -9.43
CA ASN A 85 15.32 3.93 -10.26
C ASN A 85 14.51 2.63 -10.39
N TYR A 86 15.17 1.47 -10.32
CA TYR A 86 14.52 0.16 -10.41
C TYR A 86 13.87 -0.25 -9.09
N ALA A 87 14.43 0.17 -7.96
CA ALA A 87 13.93 -0.18 -6.63
C ALA A 87 12.82 0.74 -6.14
N THR A 88 12.65 1.95 -6.72
CA THR A 88 11.64 2.93 -6.30
C THR A 88 10.24 2.31 -6.25
N GLY A 89 9.83 1.56 -7.30
CA GLY A 89 8.52 0.91 -7.35
C GLY A 89 8.33 -0.16 -6.28
N TYR A 90 9.38 -0.88 -5.91
CA TYR A 90 9.33 -1.84 -4.80
C TYR A 90 9.11 -1.10 -3.48
N PHE A 91 9.90 -0.07 -3.18
CA PHE A 91 9.78 0.69 -1.94
C PHE A 91 8.43 1.39 -1.81
N GLN A 92 7.87 1.92 -2.91
CA GLN A 92 6.50 2.47 -2.91
C GLN A 92 5.46 1.45 -2.47
N LYS A 93 5.53 0.21 -2.99
CA LYS A 93 4.64 -0.88 -2.58
C LYS A 93 4.83 -1.28 -1.10
N GLN A 94 5.99 -0.99 -0.52
CA GLN A 94 6.26 -1.20 0.89
C GLN A 94 5.87 0.02 1.77
N GLY A 95 5.23 1.04 1.21
CA GLY A 95 4.74 2.22 1.93
C GLY A 95 5.78 3.33 2.09
N PHE A 96 6.82 3.33 1.25
CA PHE A 96 7.75 4.45 1.17
C PHE A 96 7.24 5.51 0.21
N THR A 97 7.47 6.76 0.54
CA THR A 97 7.15 7.93 -0.28
C THR A 97 8.40 8.76 -0.58
N LYS A 98 8.34 9.58 -1.61
CA LYS A 98 9.37 10.59 -1.91
C LYS A 98 9.21 11.85 -1.06
N GLU A 99 8.05 12.00 -0.43
CA GLU A 99 7.77 13.10 0.49
C GLU A 99 8.40 12.79 1.84
N LEU A 100 9.34 13.62 2.27
CA LEU A 100 10.02 13.49 3.53
C LEU A 100 9.29 14.34 4.57
N THR A 101 8.70 13.68 5.56
CA THR A 101 8.03 14.33 6.70
C THR A 101 8.93 14.45 7.92
N LEU A 102 10.03 13.68 7.96
CA LEU A 102 11.04 13.79 9.01
C LEU A 102 11.88 15.04 8.79
N ASP A 103 12.05 15.85 9.84
CA ASP A 103 12.84 17.08 9.78
C ASP A 103 14.26 16.78 9.28
N LYS A 104 14.70 17.60 8.33
CA LYS A 104 16.01 17.46 7.68
C LYS A 104 17.16 17.52 8.69
N ASN A 105 17.05 18.30 9.73
CA ASN A 105 18.05 18.44 10.78
C ASN A 105 18.28 17.15 11.59
N ILE A 106 17.31 16.21 11.58
CA ILE A 106 17.39 14.95 12.32
C ILE A 106 18.28 13.92 11.60
N TRP A 107 18.24 13.89 10.27
CA TRP A 107 18.91 12.84 9.48
C TRP A 107 20.07 13.35 8.62
N MET A 108 20.11 14.65 8.28
CA MET A 108 21.18 15.21 7.48
C MET A 108 22.53 15.09 8.18
N GLY A 109 23.56 14.63 7.44
CA GLY A 109 24.89 14.37 7.98
C GLY A 109 25.07 13.01 8.66
N TYR A 110 23.97 12.29 8.94
CA TYR A 110 24.03 10.93 9.50
C TYR A 110 23.99 9.84 8.45
N ILE A 111 23.27 10.07 7.35
CA ILE A 111 23.18 9.14 6.21
C ILE A 111 23.98 9.69 5.03
N LYS A 112 24.57 8.76 4.25
CA LYS A 112 25.35 9.12 3.07
C LYS A 112 24.42 9.49 1.93
N ASP A 113 24.70 10.61 1.27
CA ASP A 113 24.04 10.97 0.03
C ASP A 113 24.58 10.15 -1.15
N TYR A 114 23.70 9.72 -2.04
CA TYR A 114 24.02 8.94 -3.22
C TYR A 114 23.50 9.66 -4.46
N GLU A 115 24.41 10.20 -5.25
CA GLU A 115 24.10 10.87 -6.51
C GLU A 115 23.27 9.97 -7.44
N GLY A 116 22.27 10.55 -8.09
CA GLY A 116 21.38 9.84 -9.02
C GLY A 116 20.38 8.87 -8.37
N ARG A 117 20.23 8.88 -7.04
CA ARG A 117 19.26 8.06 -6.30
C ARG A 117 18.18 8.90 -5.66
N THR A 118 17.03 8.29 -5.45
CA THR A 118 15.87 8.95 -4.81
C THR A 118 15.85 8.61 -3.32
N LEU A 119 15.92 9.63 -2.46
CA LEU A 119 15.69 9.45 -1.04
C LEU A 119 14.18 9.23 -0.79
N MET A 120 13.85 8.19 -0.06
CA MET A 120 12.48 7.81 0.26
C MET A 120 12.33 7.56 1.75
N GLN A 121 11.15 7.89 2.27
CA GLN A 121 10.79 7.71 3.68
C GLN A 121 9.59 6.78 3.82
N CYS A 122 9.63 5.93 4.84
CA CYS A 122 8.46 5.19 5.34
C CYS A 122 8.26 5.49 6.82
N SER A 123 7.10 6.05 7.18
CA SER A 123 6.69 6.23 8.57
C SER A 123 5.85 5.05 9.01
N MET A 124 6.24 4.38 10.09
CA MET A 124 5.55 3.21 10.59
C MET A 124 4.32 3.59 11.44
N VAL A 125 3.25 2.83 11.29
CA VAL A 125 2.05 2.96 12.12
C VAL A 125 2.21 2.13 13.38
N SER A 126 2.07 2.74 14.55
CA SER A 126 2.36 2.12 15.85
C SER A 126 1.50 0.87 16.13
N ARG A 127 0.20 0.90 15.78
CA ARG A 127 -0.77 -0.16 16.09
C ARG A 127 -0.86 -1.27 15.04
N VAL A 128 -0.10 -1.20 13.94
CA VAL A 128 -0.14 -2.18 12.84
C VAL A 128 0.94 -3.22 13.01
N ARG A 129 0.59 -4.50 12.93
CA ARG A 129 1.52 -5.61 12.73
C ARG A 129 1.68 -5.84 11.24
N TYR A 130 2.85 -5.57 10.70
CA TYR A 130 3.08 -5.58 9.26
C TYR A 130 3.03 -6.97 8.64
N LEU A 131 3.36 -8.01 9.39
CA LEU A 131 3.21 -9.40 8.94
C LEU A 131 1.74 -9.84 8.87
N GLU A 132 0.84 -9.18 9.59
CA GLU A 132 -0.58 -9.51 9.62
C GLU A 132 -1.45 -8.56 8.79
N VAL A 133 -0.84 -7.58 8.09
CA VAL A 133 -1.56 -6.55 7.33
C VAL A 133 -2.55 -7.17 6.34
N GLY A 134 -2.17 -8.22 5.62
CA GLY A 134 -3.08 -8.89 4.68
C GLY A 134 -4.36 -9.38 5.35
N ARG A 135 -4.23 -10.05 6.50
CA ARG A 135 -5.38 -10.55 7.28
C ARG A 135 -6.23 -9.42 7.86
N MET A 136 -5.59 -8.35 8.33
CA MET A 136 -6.27 -7.18 8.85
C MET A 136 -7.10 -6.48 7.77
N VAL A 137 -6.53 -6.27 6.58
CA VAL A 137 -7.22 -5.64 5.44
C VAL A 137 -8.39 -6.49 4.97
N LEU A 138 -8.24 -7.83 4.92
CA LEU A 138 -9.35 -8.73 4.59
C LEU A 138 -10.51 -8.58 5.55
N LYS A 139 -10.26 -8.58 6.88
CA LYS A 139 -11.29 -8.36 7.88
C LYS A 139 -11.97 -6.99 7.76
N GLN A 140 -11.19 -5.94 7.48
CA GLN A 140 -11.75 -4.61 7.24
C GLN A 140 -12.64 -4.60 5.99
N LYS A 141 -12.20 -5.23 4.89
CA LYS A 141 -12.98 -5.37 3.66
C LYS A 141 -14.30 -6.11 3.92
N GLU A 142 -14.25 -7.23 4.64
CA GLU A 142 -15.44 -8.00 5.01
C GLU A 142 -16.44 -7.16 5.84
N ALA A 143 -15.94 -6.42 6.84
CA ALA A 143 -16.77 -5.54 7.66
C ALA A 143 -17.43 -4.42 6.83
N VAL A 144 -16.67 -3.80 5.92
CA VAL A 144 -17.20 -2.75 5.02
C VAL A 144 -18.25 -3.35 4.07
N LEU A 145 -17.98 -4.50 3.45
CA LEU A 145 -18.93 -5.18 2.57
C LEU A 145 -20.22 -5.57 3.32
N ALA A 146 -20.09 -6.15 4.52
CA ALA A 146 -21.23 -6.46 5.36
C ALA A 146 -22.09 -5.21 5.63
N ARG A 147 -21.46 -4.06 5.91
CA ARG A 147 -22.16 -2.80 6.10
C ARG A 147 -22.83 -2.30 4.82
N ILE A 148 -22.15 -2.38 3.67
CA ILE A 148 -22.71 -2.02 2.37
C ILE A 148 -23.96 -2.85 2.07
N HIS A 149 -23.92 -4.15 2.34
CA HIS A 149 -25.04 -5.07 2.10
C HIS A 149 -26.30 -4.73 2.94
N THR A 150 -26.15 -4.02 4.06
CA THR A 150 -27.31 -3.55 4.83
C THR A 150 -28.06 -2.39 4.17
N PHE A 151 -27.39 -1.62 3.31
CA PHE A 151 -27.98 -0.44 2.64
C PHE A 151 -28.27 -0.68 1.16
N SER A 152 -27.49 -1.52 0.51
CA SER A 152 -27.58 -1.75 -0.93
C SER A 152 -27.81 -3.22 -1.25
N LYS A 153 -28.75 -3.47 -2.13
CA LYS A 153 -29.03 -4.80 -2.69
C LYS A 153 -28.28 -5.08 -4.00
N ASN A 154 -27.36 -4.22 -4.40
CA ASN A 154 -26.60 -4.33 -5.67
C ASN A 154 -25.73 -5.58 -5.78
N HIS A 155 -25.48 -6.29 -4.68
CA HIS A 155 -24.74 -7.54 -4.65
C HIS A 155 -25.60 -8.77 -5.01
N ILE A 156 -26.94 -8.61 -5.08
CA ILE A 156 -27.86 -9.71 -5.42
C ILE A 156 -27.79 -9.95 -6.93
N ILE A 157 -27.42 -11.16 -7.32
CA ILE A 157 -27.40 -11.58 -8.71
C ILE A 157 -28.83 -11.97 -9.11
N HIS A 158 -29.40 -11.26 -10.06
CA HIS A 158 -30.70 -11.58 -10.62
C HIS A 158 -30.55 -12.43 -11.89
N PRO A 159 -31.47 -13.35 -12.18
CA PRO A 159 -31.45 -14.08 -13.44
C PRO A 159 -31.64 -13.10 -14.62
N PRO A 160 -31.06 -13.41 -15.80
CA PRO A 160 -31.22 -12.55 -16.97
C PRO A 160 -32.70 -12.48 -17.38
N PRO A 161 -33.17 -11.35 -17.96
CA PRO A 161 -34.52 -11.23 -18.51
C PRO A 161 -34.80 -12.32 -19.55
N GLN A 162 -36.01 -12.83 -19.58
CA GLN A 162 -36.39 -13.93 -20.50
C GLN A 162 -36.18 -13.59 -21.98
N GLN A 163 -36.26 -12.32 -22.34
CA GLN A 163 -36.00 -11.83 -23.70
C GLN A 163 -34.56 -12.11 -24.13
N CYS A 164 -33.58 -12.02 -23.21
CA CYS A 164 -32.15 -12.31 -23.48
C CYS A 164 -31.91 -13.80 -23.78
N THR A 165 -32.72 -14.69 -23.19
CA THR A 165 -32.57 -16.15 -23.38
C THR A 165 -33.28 -16.64 -24.64
N LYS A 166 -34.29 -15.91 -25.14
CA LYS A 166 -35.09 -16.31 -26.32
C LYS A 166 -34.68 -15.60 -27.61
N GLY A 167 -33.65 -14.75 -27.60
CA GLY A 167 -33.18 -14.02 -28.79
C GLY A 167 -34.21 -13.02 -29.34
N ILE A 168 -35.17 -12.61 -28.55
CA ILE A 168 -36.22 -11.66 -28.94
C ILE A 168 -35.67 -10.23 -28.85
N ILE A 169 -35.64 -9.53 -29.96
CA ILE A 169 -35.17 -8.12 -30.06
C ILE A 169 -36.35 -7.18 -29.82
N THR A 170 -36.85 -7.13 -28.60
CA THR A 170 -37.86 -6.12 -28.18
C THR A 170 -37.24 -5.21 -27.12
N PRO A 171 -37.56 -3.90 -27.13
CA PRO A 171 -37.13 -3.00 -26.07
C PRO A 171 -37.55 -3.53 -24.71
N ILE A 172 -36.57 -3.58 -23.77
CA ILE A 172 -36.84 -4.01 -22.41
C ILE A 172 -37.21 -2.78 -21.57
N ASP A 173 -38.37 -2.80 -20.93
CA ASP A 173 -38.69 -1.76 -19.96
C ASP A 173 -37.76 -1.88 -18.73
N PRO A 174 -36.97 -0.85 -18.41
CA PRO A 174 -36.09 -0.86 -17.25
C PRO A 174 -36.80 -1.21 -15.94
N LEU A 175 -38.06 -0.79 -15.80
CA LEU A 175 -38.85 -1.08 -14.60
C LEU A 175 -39.29 -2.55 -14.50
N SER A 176 -39.18 -3.33 -15.57
CA SER A 176 -39.44 -4.78 -15.54
C SER A 176 -38.27 -5.59 -15.01
N ILE A 177 -37.09 -4.97 -14.87
CA ILE A 177 -35.83 -5.64 -14.46
C ILE A 177 -35.76 -5.66 -12.91
N PRO A 178 -35.76 -6.86 -12.26
CA PRO A 178 -35.79 -6.95 -10.80
C PRO A 178 -34.61 -6.23 -10.12
N ALA A 179 -33.44 -6.21 -10.75
CA ALA A 179 -32.26 -5.49 -10.24
C ALA A 179 -32.53 -3.97 -10.18
N ILE A 180 -33.19 -3.39 -11.17
CA ILE A 180 -33.54 -1.97 -11.22
C ILE A 180 -34.63 -1.66 -10.20
N GLN A 181 -35.70 -2.50 -10.12
CA GLN A 181 -36.73 -2.34 -9.11
C GLN A 181 -36.15 -2.35 -7.68
N ALA A 182 -35.20 -3.22 -7.41
CA ALA A 182 -34.53 -3.32 -6.11
C ALA A 182 -33.74 -2.05 -5.71
N THR A 183 -33.31 -1.22 -6.67
CA THR A 183 -32.64 0.05 -6.42
C THR A 183 -33.61 1.20 -6.09
N GLY A 184 -34.91 1.02 -6.36
CA GLY A 184 -35.89 2.10 -6.25
C GLY A 184 -35.80 3.15 -7.37
N TRP A 185 -35.02 2.86 -8.44
CA TRP A 185 -34.89 3.79 -9.56
C TRP A 185 -36.23 4.01 -10.28
N SER A 186 -36.46 5.25 -10.69
CA SER A 186 -37.60 5.62 -11.57
C SER A 186 -37.13 6.58 -12.66
N PRO A 187 -37.81 6.65 -13.83
CA PRO A 187 -37.47 7.57 -14.91
C PRO A 187 -37.45 9.04 -14.50
N ASP A 188 -38.20 9.42 -13.47
CA ASP A 188 -38.27 10.80 -12.99
C ASP A 188 -37.01 11.21 -12.22
N MET A 189 -36.31 10.25 -11.61
CA MET A 189 -35.00 10.50 -10.97
C MET A 189 -33.94 10.94 -12.00
N ASP A 190 -34.00 10.42 -13.22
CA ASP A 190 -33.12 10.82 -14.31
C ASP A 190 -33.35 12.25 -14.79
N LYS A 191 -34.61 12.71 -14.74
CA LYS A 191 -34.97 14.11 -15.06
C LYS A 191 -34.42 15.07 -14.03
N LEU A 192 -34.52 14.73 -12.73
CA LEU A 192 -33.99 15.51 -11.61
C LEU A 192 -32.46 15.59 -11.61
N ALA A 193 -31.78 14.51 -12.04
CA ALA A 193 -30.31 14.48 -12.15
C ALA A 193 -29.76 15.32 -13.31
N ARG A 194 -30.57 15.57 -14.34
CA ARG A 194 -30.20 16.39 -15.52
C ARG A 194 -30.47 17.89 -15.36
N GLU A 195 -31.22 18.29 -14.34
CA GLU A 195 -31.37 19.71 -14.06
C GLU A 195 -30.04 20.30 -13.56
N PRO A 196 -29.52 21.37 -14.23
CA PRO A 196 -28.28 21.99 -13.80
C PRO A 196 -28.48 22.53 -12.36
N ARG A 197 -27.66 22.03 -11.41
CA ARG A 197 -27.63 22.58 -10.06
C ARG A 197 -27.36 24.07 -10.16
N ARG A 198 -28.36 24.91 -9.94
CA ARG A 198 -28.18 26.35 -9.77
C ARG A 198 -27.25 26.53 -8.57
N GLY A 199 -26.00 26.91 -8.83
CA GLY A 199 -25.02 27.25 -7.78
C GLY A 199 -25.58 28.40 -6.91
N PRO A 200 -25.23 28.45 -5.63
CA PRO A 200 -25.61 29.57 -4.79
C PRO A 200 -25.10 30.87 -5.39
N HIS A 201 -26.01 31.81 -5.65
CA HIS A 201 -25.67 33.19 -6.00
C HIS A 201 -24.87 33.78 -4.85
N PHE A 202 -23.57 33.92 -5.03
CA PHE A 202 -22.77 34.79 -4.17
C PHE A 202 -23.16 36.24 -4.51
N ASN A 203 -24.04 36.85 -3.67
CA ASN A 203 -24.26 38.28 -3.67
C ASN A 203 -22.94 38.94 -3.27
N GLN A 204 -22.35 39.63 -4.24
CA GLN A 204 -21.32 40.64 -3.96
C GLN A 204 -21.96 41.74 -3.11
N LEU A 205 -21.64 41.81 -1.85
CA LEU A 205 -21.81 43.00 -1.03
C LEU A 205 -20.60 43.94 -1.24
N ARG A 206 -20.91 45.14 -1.70
CA ARG A 206 -20.00 46.27 -1.83
C ARG A 206 -19.47 46.72 -0.45
#